data_bff82309f958cc78e0d9c2b2c63ac01f
#
_entry.id   bff82309f958cc78e0d9c2b2c63ac01f
#
_cell.length_a   1.000
_cell.length_b   1.000
_cell.length_c   1.000
_cell.angle_alpha   90.00
_cell.angle_beta   90.00
_cell.angle_gamma   90.00
#
_symmetry.space_group_name_H-M   'P 1'
#
loop_
_entity.id
_entity.type
_entity.pdbx_description
1 polymer ?
#
loop_
_entity_poly.entity_id
_entity_poly.type
_entity_poly.pdbx_seq_one_letter_code
_entity_poly.pdbx_strand_id
1 'polypeptide(L)'
;MSAYERLNTLGKPINRRAFVSGLLGASVAAAQAKALRVQIDPQTRLGLIPADFMGMGYEVSSVSERGLLSASNRNYVQLVRTLSPQGIIRIGGNTSDYASWLPDGPAVSSPQATVVDRRGVRDLGTFLRSTGWRLIWGFDLGRGTADQAADQAVAVAESVGDHLLAFEIGNEPDLFPGVHRPGNYSYTDYFAEYRRFKKAIRDKLPNAPFAGPDVIVRADWLEQFAATEASDSKLLTYHYYAEGPPDNPASTIENLLKPNPFLPGLLGRLQAAARSAHLPYRICETNSCFGGGKAGVSDTMAAALWGLDFMFTLAQFGAAGVNLETGVNHLGFLSYYTPIGVDSAHHFRATPLYHGMLAFSQASRGEMIQVSLDAAGLNVTAYAVRSDRGEIWLTVVNKEPTRDAQIRAACPGVAQADALRLTAPSLASKDGVLLGGSAVNSAGNWSPSRSEPIRVSGGELEISLPAASAAIVRLY
;
A
#
# COMPACT_ATOMS: atom_id res chain seq x y z
N MET A 1 -25.03 -34.44 -32.33
CA MET A 1 -25.42 -33.69 -33.51
C MET A 1 -25.96 -32.37 -33.04
N SER A 2 -25.16 -31.36 -33.17
CA SER A 2 -25.32 -30.05 -32.55
C SER A 2 -26.01 -29.06 -33.50
N ALA A 3 -26.72 -28.13 -32.91
CA ALA A 3 -27.48 -27.07 -33.54
C ALA A 3 -26.55 -25.97 -34.17
N TYR A 4 -25.85 -26.33 -35.28
CA TYR A 4 -24.99 -25.38 -35.99
C TYR A 4 -25.11 -25.52 -37.53
N GLU A 5 -26.30 -25.84 -38.04
CA GLU A 5 -26.55 -25.84 -39.48
C GLU A 5 -27.99 -25.36 -39.75
N ARG A 6 -28.16 -24.04 -39.90
CA ARG A 6 -29.23 -23.40 -40.71
C ARG A 6 -29.16 -21.89 -40.58
N LEU A 7 -28.54 -21.27 -41.55
CA LEU A 7 -28.84 -19.91 -42.04
C LEU A 7 -27.82 -19.53 -43.12
N ASN A 8 -27.90 -20.24 -44.25
CA ASN A 8 -27.40 -19.75 -45.53
C ASN A 8 -28.52 -19.97 -46.54
N THR A 9 -29.24 -18.92 -46.88
CA THR A 9 -29.86 -18.67 -48.19
C THR A 9 -30.64 -17.35 -48.10
N LEU A 10 -30.16 -16.38 -48.82
CA LEU A 10 -30.91 -15.54 -49.73
C LEU A 10 -30.07 -14.32 -50.12
N GLY A 11 -29.37 -14.47 -51.21
CA GLY A 11 -28.77 -13.35 -51.92
C GLY A 11 -29.82 -12.62 -52.77
N LYS A 12 -29.66 -11.30 -52.83
CA LYS A 12 -29.97 -10.49 -54.04
C LYS A 12 -29.19 -9.17 -53.95
N PRO A 13 -28.59 -8.71 -55.07
CA PRO A 13 -27.76 -7.52 -55.13
C PRO A 13 -28.67 -6.27 -55.26
N ILE A 14 -28.41 -5.24 -54.46
CA ILE A 14 -29.00 -3.89 -54.66
C ILE A 14 -27.96 -2.97 -55.25
N ASN A 15 -28.37 -2.38 -56.33
CA ASN A 15 -27.69 -1.44 -57.23
C ASN A 15 -27.00 -0.25 -56.53
N ARG A 16 -25.76 -0.03 -57.02
CA ARG A 16 -25.10 1.28 -56.90
C ARG A 16 -25.73 2.28 -57.84
N ARG A 17 -26.37 3.35 -57.32
CA ARG A 17 -26.34 4.70 -57.93
C ARG A 17 -27.05 5.72 -57.04
N ALA A 18 -26.32 6.82 -56.84
CA ALA A 18 -26.81 8.16 -56.48
C ALA A 18 -27.33 8.39 -55.05
N PHE A 19 -26.47 8.98 -54.20
CA PHE A 19 -26.86 10.18 -53.45
C PHE A 19 -25.60 11.06 -53.23
N VAL A 20 -25.46 12.06 -54.07
CA VAL A 20 -24.61 13.22 -53.83
C VAL A 20 -25.51 14.30 -53.27
N SER A 21 -25.00 15.07 -52.31
CA SER A 21 -25.50 16.35 -51.79
C SER A 21 -26.22 16.28 -50.43
N GLY A 22 -25.54 16.80 -49.44
CA GLY A 22 -26.11 17.18 -48.16
C GLY A 22 -25.04 17.26 -47.06
N LEU A 23 -23.94 18.00 -47.27
CA LEU A 23 -23.07 18.46 -46.20
C LEU A 23 -23.83 19.53 -45.39
N LEU A 24 -24.69 19.11 -44.48
CA LEU A 24 -25.09 19.91 -43.34
C LEU A 24 -24.05 19.64 -42.24
N GLY A 25 -23.20 20.63 -42.06
CA GLY A 25 -22.27 20.70 -40.94
C GLY A 25 -23.04 20.71 -39.62
N ALA A 26 -23.24 19.52 -39.05
CA ALA A 26 -23.53 19.40 -37.64
C ALA A 26 -22.21 19.68 -36.93
N SER A 27 -22.00 20.93 -36.53
CA SER A 27 -21.07 21.26 -35.48
C SER A 27 -21.57 20.52 -34.22
N VAL A 28 -20.98 19.35 -33.95
CA VAL A 28 -21.07 18.72 -32.64
C VAL A 28 -20.36 19.68 -31.70
N ALA A 29 -21.13 20.57 -31.08
CA ALA A 29 -20.69 21.28 -29.90
C ALA A 29 -20.33 20.18 -28.90
N ALA A 30 -19.04 19.86 -28.77
CA ALA A 30 -18.54 19.04 -27.70
C ALA A 30 -19.01 19.74 -26.41
N ALA A 31 -19.99 19.17 -25.73
CA ALA A 31 -20.42 19.65 -24.43
C ALA A 31 -19.17 19.75 -23.59
N GLN A 32 -18.71 20.94 -23.30
CA GLN A 32 -17.52 21.20 -22.51
C GLN A 32 -17.80 20.54 -21.16
N ALA A 33 -17.12 19.44 -20.86
CA ALA A 33 -17.30 18.71 -19.60
C ALA A 33 -17.11 19.72 -18.47
N LYS A 34 -18.10 19.83 -17.60
CA LYS A 34 -18.07 20.76 -16.46
C LYS A 34 -16.79 20.47 -15.66
N ALA A 35 -15.93 21.47 -15.50
CA ALA A 35 -14.72 21.34 -14.74
C ALA A 35 -15.04 20.97 -13.28
N LEU A 36 -14.34 19.94 -12.75
CA LEU A 36 -14.42 19.55 -11.36
C LEU A 36 -13.77 20.66 -10.52
N ARG A 37 -14.42 21.02 -9.42
CA ARG A 37 -13.91 22.08 -8.55
C ARG A 37 -13.21 21.49 -7.35
N VAL A 38 -11.95 21.87 -7.18
CA VAL A 38 -11.13 21.58 -6.00
C VAL A 38 -10.95 22.87 -5.22
N GLN A 39 -11.23 22.85 -3.94
CA GLN A 39 -10.94 23.94 -3.01
C GLN A 39 -9.97 23.44 -1.96
N ILE A 40 -8.85 24.13 -1.80
CA ILE A 40 -7.82 23.84 -0.81
C ILE A 40 -8.00 24.84 0.32
N ASP A 41 -8.20 24.34 1.54
CA ASP A 41 -8.19 25.14 2.76
C ASP A 41 -6.86 24.93 3.51
N PRO A 42 -5.88 25.82 3.35
CA PRO A 42 -4.58 25.67 3.99
C PRO A 42 -4.59 25.95 5.49
N GLN A 43 -5.70 26.45 6.02
CA GLN A 43 -5.83 26.74 7.47
C GLN A 43 -6.34 25.53 8.27
N THR A 44 -7.13 24.66 7.64
CA THR A 44 -7.66 23.47 8.29
C THR A 44 -6.68 22.30 8.18
N ARG A 45 -6.00 22.00 9.27
CA ARG A 45 -5.00 20.93 9.38
C ARG A 45 -5.64 19.62 9.79
N LEU A 46 -5.30 18.53 9.12
CA LEU A 46 -5.82 17.19 9.40
C LEU A 46 -4.80 16.34 10.18
N GLY A 47 -3.51 16.64 10.08
CA GLY A 47 -2.43 15.97 10.81
C GLY A 47 -1.15 15.83 10.01
N LEU A 48 -0.05 15.59 10.73
CA LEU A 48 1.27 15.36 10.15
C LEU A 48 1.34 13.94 9.56
N ILE A 49 1.86 13.82 8.34
CA ILE A 49 2.26 12.53 7.78
C ILE A 49 3.66 12.19 8.30
N PRO A 50 3.82 11.10 9.09
CA PRO A 50 5.14 10.71 9.58
C PRO A 50 6.13 10.43 8.45
N ALA A 51 7.40 10.76 8.65
CA ALA A 51 8.43 10.55 7.63
C ALA A 51 8.63 9.06 7.26
N ASP A 52 8.30 8.15 8.16
CA ASP A 52 8.31 6.69 7.99
C ASP A 52 6.91 6.10 7.78
N PHE A 53 5.98 6.90 7.27
CA PHE A 53 4.61 6.48 6.95
C PHE A 53 4.61 5.26 6.02
N MET A 54 5.46 5.29 5.00
CA MET A 54 5.57 4.21 4.01
C MET A 54 6.24 2.98 4.61
N GLY A 55 5.73 1.81 4.28
CA GLY A 55 6.30 0.55 4.70
C GLY A 55 6.03 -0.57 3.71
N MET A 56 6.76 -1.65 3.89
CA MET A 56 6.58 -2.92 3.19
C MET A 56 6.44 -4.05 4.21
N GLY A 57 5.47 -4.93 3.98
CA GLY A 57 5.26 -6.17 4.72
C GLY A 57 5.98 -7.33 4.04
N TYR A 58 6.47 -8.24 4.82
CA TYR A 58 7.11 -9.49 4.37
C TYR A 58 6.66 -10.63 5.26
N GLU A 59 6.33 -11.73 4.63
CA GLU A 59 6.23 -13.01 5.32
C GLU A 59 7.54 -13.36 6.04
N VAL A 60 7.46 -13.94 7.23
CA VAL A 60 8.66 -14.38 7.97
C VAL A 60 9.56 -15.28 7.12
N SER A 61 8.98 -16.10 6.22
CA SER A 61 9.72 -16.93 5.28
C SER A 61 10.71 -16.15 4.40
N SER A 62 10.47 -14.87 4.15
CA SER A 62 11.38 -14.00 3.38
C SER A 62 12.73 -13.77 4.09
N VAL A 63 12.78 -13.87 5.41
CA VAL A 63 14.03 -13.79 6.19
C VAL A 63 14.89 -15.05 6.00
N SER A 64 14.24 -16.16 5.70
CA SER A 64 14.91 -17.45 5.42
C SER A 64 15.41 -17.53 3.97
N GLU A 65 14.96 -16.63 3.10
CA GLU A 65 15.40 -16.54 1.72
C GLU A 65 16.75 -15.83 1.64
N ARG A 66 17.82 -16.61 1.38
CA ARG A 66 19.19 -16.11 1.43
C ARG A 66 19.46 -15.00 0.44
N GLY A 67 19.97 -13.88 0.94
CA GLY A 67 20.36 -12.74 0.14
C GLY A 67 19.21 -11.79 -0.24
N LEU A 68 17.95 -12.13 0.05
CA LEU A 68 16.82 -11.25 -0.26
C LEU A 68 16.88 -9.96 0.60
N LEU A 69 16.72 -10.09 1.90
CA LEU A 69 16.78 -8.98 2.85
C LEU A 69 18.20 -8.86 3.42
N SER A 70 19.15 -8.38 2.58
CA SER A 70 20.56 -8.26 2.90
C SER A 70 21.17 -7.03 2.24
N ALA A 71 22.17 -6.41 2.87
CA ALA A 71 22.97 -5.34 2.27
C ALA A 71 23.66 -5.76 0.96
N SER A 72 23.89 -7.06 0.78
CA SER A 72 24.48 -7.59 -0.46
C SER A 72 23.54 -7.49 -1.67
N ASN A 73 22.24 -7.40 -1.46
CA ASN A 73 21.22 -7.18 -2.49
C ASN A 73 21.12 -5.69 -2.83
N ARG A 74 22.16 -5.17 -3.48
CA ARG A 74 22.32 -3.72 -3.74
C ARG A 74 21.17 -3.13 -4.55
N ASN A 75 20.67 -3.86 -5.54
CA ASN A 75 19.56 -3.40 -6.37
C ASN A 75 18.26 -3.28 -5.54
N TYR A 76 17.95 -4.26 -4.71
CA TYR A 76 16.79 -4.24 -3.82
C TYR A 76 16.89 -3.11 -2.79
N VAL A 77 18.06 -2.96 -2.14
CA VAL A 77 18.34 -1.84 -1.22
C VAL A 77 18.13 -0.50 -1.92
N GLN A 78 18.59 -0.34 -3.16
CA GLN A 78 18.41 0.90 -3.91
C GLN A 78 16.93 1.16 -4.23
N LEU A 79 16.17 0.15 -4.64
CA LEU A 79 14.72 0.27 -4.85
C LEU A 79 14.02 0.75 -3.58
N VAL A 80 14.34 0.19 -2.42
CA VAL A 80 13.75 0.62 -1.13
C VAL A 80 14.12 2.07 -0.80
N ARG A 81 15.38 2.46 -0.98
CA ARG A 81 15.85 3.84 -0.74
C ARG A 81 15.22 4.86 -1.69
N THR A 82 14.96 4.47 -2.93
CA THR A 82 14.31 5.33 -3.91
C THR A 82 12.86 5.64 -3.55
N LEU A 83 12.15 4.70 -2.90
CA LEU A 83 10.81 4.96 -2.38
C LEU A 83 10.83 6.03 -1.27
N SER A 84 11.68 5.85 -0.27
CA SER A 84 11.81 6.80 0.82
C SER A 84 13.13 6.59 1.58
N PRO A 85 13.76 7.66 2.10
CA PRO A 85 14.93 7.54 2.98
C PRO A 85 14.59 6.94 4.35
N GLN A 86 13.32 6.92 4.73
CA GLN A 86 12.82 6.35 5.98
C GLN A 86 11.55 5.56 5.69
N GLY A 87 11.32 4.50 6.44
CA GLY A 87 10.15 3.66 6.31
C GLY A 87 10.18 2.53 7.33
N ILE A 88 9.20 1.64 7.24
CA ILE A 88 9.07 0.49 8.15
C ILE A 88 8.98 -0.79 7.35
N ILE A 89 9.83 -1.74 7.70
CA ILE A 89 9.71 -3.14 7.30
C ILE A 89 8.91 -3.85 8.40
N ARG A 90 7.84 -4.53 8.03
CA ARG A 90 7.14 -5.47 8.92
C ARG A 90 7.48 -6.87 8.47
N ILE A 91 8.00 -7.68 9.37
CA ILE A 91 8.20 -9.12 9.20
C ILE A 91 7.12 -9.83 10.00
N GLY A 92 6.24 -10.56 9.32
CA GLY A 92 5.08 -11.21 9.91
C GLY A 92 4.41 -12.15 8.93
N GLY A 93 3.11 -11.96 8.68
CA GLY A 93 2.31 -12.73 7.75
C GLY A 93 1.97 -14.13 8.23
N ASN A 94 1.25 -14.89 7.41
CA ASN A 94 0.79 -16.23 7.76
C ASN A 94 1.92 -17.20 8.10
N THR A 95 3.11 -17.02 7.49
CA THR A 95 4.26 -17.86 7.77
C THR A 95 4.83 -17.68 9.18
N SER A 96 4.52 -16.56 9.85
CA SER A 96 4.94 -16.36 11.24
C SER A 96 4.34 -17.40 12.20
N ASP A 97 3.10 -17.81 11.97
CA ASP A 97 2.37 -18.71 12.88
C ASP A 97 2.79 -20.19 12.80
N TYR A 98 3.79 -20.50 11.96
CA TYR A 98 4.39 -21.84 11.87
C TYR A 98 5.91 -21.79 11.59
N ALA A 99 6.54 -20.64 11.78
CA ALA A 99 7.97 -20.47 11.59
C ALA A 99 8.77 -20.99 12.80
N SER A 100 9.62 -21.97 12.59
CA SER A 100 10.50 -22.47 13.62
C SER A 100 11.74 -21.61 13.78
N TRP A 101 12.08 -21.25 15.01
CA TRP A 101 13.34 -20.61 15.36
C TRP A 101 14.41 -21.64 15.66
N LEU A 102 15.40 -21.76 14.78
CA LEU A 102 16.57 -22.62 14.96
C LEU A 102 17.85 -21.80 14.75
N PRO A 103 18.41 -21.18 15.82
CA PRO A 103 19.47 -20.17 15.70
C PRO A 103 20.71 -20.65 14.96
N ASP A 104 21.08 -21.92 15.10
CA ASP A 104 22.26 -22.56 14.49
C ASP A 104 21.87 -23.62 13.44
N GLY A 105 20.59 -23.69 13.08
CA GLY A 105 20.08 -24.60 12.05
C GLY A 105 20.16 -24.03 10.63
N PRO A 106 19.88 -24.85 9.62
CA PRO A 106 19.71 -24.36 8.25
C PRO A 106 18.40 -23.58 8.14
N ALA A 107 18.45 -22.39 7.47
CA ALA A 107 17.23 -21.72 7.11
C ALA A 107 16.46 -22.52 6.04
N VAL A 108 15.13 -22.54 6.17
CA VAL A 108 14.22 -23.19 5.24
C VAL A 108 13.07 -22.19 4.92
N SER A 109 12.79 -22.03 3.63
CA SER A 109 11.64 -21.30 3.15
C SER A 109 10.90 -22.18 2.15
N SER A 110 9.77 -22.74 2.57
CA SER A 110 8.93 -23.59 1.73
C SER A 110 7.47 -23.47 2.15
N PRO A 111 6.52 -23.90 1.30
CA PRO A 111 5.08 -23.91 1.65
C PRO A 111 4.75 -24.76 2.88
N GLN A 112 5.59 -25.74 3.21
CA GLN A 112 5.33 -26.69 4.30
C GLN A 112 6.09 -26.34 5.59
N ALA A 113 7.21 -25.60 5.48
CA ALA A 113 8.06 -25.30 6.63
C ALA A 113 8.82 -23.99 6.40
N THR A 114 8.89 -23.19 7.43
CA THR A 114 9.78 -22.03 7.52
C THR A 114 10.69 -22.21 8.72
N VAL A 115 11.99 -22.07 8.51
CA VAL A 115 13.00 -22.07 9.57
C VAL A 115 13.81 -20.80 9.48
N VAL A 116 13.72 -19.98 10.50
CA VAL A 116 14.51 -18.75 10.66
C VAL A 116 15.73 -19.06 11.51
N ASP A 117 16.88 -18.62 11.06
CA ASP A 117 18.14 -18.77 11.78
C ASP A 117 18.78 -17.41 12.11
N ARG A 118 19.82 -17.45 12.93
CA ARG A 118 20.58 -16.25 13.35
C ARG A 118 21.22 -15.51 12.18
N ARG A 119 21.58 -16.19 11.09
CA ARG A 119 22.17 -15.58 9.91
C ARG A 119 21.14 -14.76 9.13
N GLY A 120 19.93 -15.26 8.91
CA GLY A 120 18.86 -14.53 8.26
C GLY A 120 18.52 -13.22 9.00
N VAL A 121 18.46 -13.30 10.34
CA VAL A 121 18.22 -12.11 11.18
C VAL A 121 19.38 -11.11 11.10
N ARG A 122 20.64 -11.57 11.07
CA ARG A 122 21.79 -10.67 10.84
C ARG A 122 21.78 -10.03 9.45
N ASP A 123 21.44 -10.79 8.40
CA ASP A 123 21.31 -10.25 7.04
C ASP A 123 20.26 -9.15 6.99
N LEU A 124 19.08 -9.36 7.62
CA LEU A 124 18.05 -8.33 7.79
C LEU A 124 18.59 -7.08 8.52
N GLY A 125 19.37 -7.25 9.59
CA GLY A 125 20.00 -6.12 10.27
C GLY A 125 20.92 -5.31 9.35
N THR A 126 21.68 -5.97 8.45
CA THR A 126 22.51 -5.28 7.45
C THR A 126 21.66 -4.53 6.40
N PHE A 127 20.53 -5.13 6.02
CA PHE A 127 19.56 -4.52 5.09
C PHE A 127 18.96 -3.24 5.69
N LEU A 128 18.49 -3.30 6.94
CA LEU A 128 17.89 -2.14 7.63
C LEU A 128 18.89 -0.98 7.76
N ARG A 129 20.12 -1.27 8.16
CA ARG A 129 21.20 -0.25 8.19
C ARG A 129 21.48 0.36 6.81
N SER A 130 21.38 -0.44 5.75
CA SER A 130 21.62 0.02 4.38
C SER A 130 20.47 0.85 3.81
N THR A 131 19.24 0.57 4.22
CA THR A 131 18.03 1.30 3.75
C THR A 131 17.69 2.51 4.62
N GLY A 132 18.08 2.50 5.91
CA GLY A 132 17.66 3.48 6.90
C GLY A 132 16.24 3.21 7.46
N TRP A 133 15.62 2.06 7.12
CA TRP A 133 14.27 1.72 7.54
C TRP A 133 14.28 1.02 8.90
N ARG A 134 13.15 1.09 9.63
CA ARG A 134 12.95 0.46 10.93
C ARG A 134 12.18 -0.85 10.79
N LEU A 135 12.10 -1.64 11.86
CA LEU A 135 11.55 -2.99 11.89
C LEU A 135 10.38 -3.11 12.87
N ILE A 136 9.29 -3.72 12.41
CA ILE A 136 8.31 -4.41 13.24
C ILE A 136 8.50 -5.91 13.00
N TRP A 137 8.61 -6.69 14.07
CA TRP A 137 8.84 -8.13 13.99
C TRP A 137 7.75 -8.91 14.71
N GLY A 138 7.08 -9.82 13.99
CA GLY A 138 6.05 -10.71 14.51
C GLY A 138 6.60 -12.07 14.94
N PHE A 139 6.10 -12.59 16.06
CA PHE A 139 6.44 -13.91 16.61
C PHE A 139 5.35 -14.93 16.35
N ASP A 140 5.75 -16.21 16.24
CA ASP A 140 4.87 -17.36 16.12
C ASP A 140 4.04 -17.55 17.39
N LEU A 141 2.78 -17.11 17.34
CA LEU A 141 1.77 -17.41 18.35
C LEU A 141 1.00 -18.69 18.00
N GLY A 142 0.95 -19.06 16.72
CA GLY A 142 0.18 -20.19 16.23
C GLY A 142 0.66 -21.53 16.80
N ARG A 143 1.96 -21.80 16.71
CA ARG A 143 2.62 -23.05 17.13
C ARG A 143 3.83 -22.86 18.04
N GLY A 144 4.36 -21.64 18.12
CA GLY A 144 5.55 -21.29 18.87
C GLY A 144 5.34 -21.30 20.38
N THR A 145 6.45 -21.20 21.11
CA THR A 145 6.45 -21.06 22.57
C THR A 145 6.98 -19.69 23.00
N ALA A 146 6.56 -19.23 24.17
CA ALA A 146 7.03 -17.97 24.72
C ALA A 146 8.56 -17.94 24.91
N ASP A 147 9.18 -19.09 25.25
CA ASP A 147 10.63 -19.18 25.41
C ASP A 147 11.37 -19.07 24.08
N GLN A 148 10.85 -19.68 23.01
CA GLN A 148 11.40 -19.55 21.66
C GLN A 148 11.28 -18.10 21.16
N ALA A 149 10.13 -17.45 21.38
CA ALA A 149 9.94 -16.04 21.05
C ALA A 149 10.92 -15.15 21.81
N ALA A 150 11.18 -15.44 23.09
CA ALA A 150 12.15 -14.71 23.91
C ALA A 150 13.60 -14.87 23.41
N ASP A 151 14.00 -16.09 23.00
CA ASP A 151 15.32 -16.31 22.40
C ASP A 151 15.47 -15.61 21.06
N GLN A 152 14.45 -15.66 20.22
CA GLN A 152 14.41 -14.98 18.93
C GLN A 152 14.45 -13.47 19.11
N ALA A 153 13.71 -12.90 20.08
CA ALA A 153 13.68 -11.49 20.36
C ALA A 153 15.06 -10.93 20.70
N VAL A 154 15.85 -11.64 21.50
CA VAL A 154 17.25 -11.27 21.80
C VAL A 154 18.07 -11.21 20.51
N ALA A 155 18.02 -12.25 19.68
CA ALA A 155 18.78 -12.31 18.44
C ALA A 155 18.36 -11.21 17.45
N VAL A 156 17.06 -10.89 17.35
CA VAL A 156 16.55 -9.80 16.54
C VAL A 156 17.06 -8.45 17.07
N ALA A 157 16.85 -8.17 18.36
CA ALA A 157 17.27 -6.89 18.95
C ALA A 157 18.77 -6.63 18.79
N GLU A 158 19.62 -7.65 19.04
CA GLU A 158 21.07 -7.57 18.84
C GLU A 158 21.46 -7.30 17.37
N SER A 159 20.74 -7.90 16.43
CA SER A 159 21.08 -7.80 15.01
C SER A 159 20.65 -6.47 14.39
N VAL A 160 19.50 -5.92 14.80
CA VAL A 160 18.91 -4.72 14.19
C VAL A 160 19.18 -3.44 14.99
N GLY A 161 19.47 -3.54 16.30
CA GLY A 161 19.79 -2.40 17.16
C GLY A 161 18.66 -1.34 17.16
N ASP A 162 19.03 -0.07 16.99
CA ASP A 162 18.10 1.06 17.01
C ASP A 162 17.08 1.07 15.86
N HIS A 163 17.21 0.16 14.91
CA HIS A 163 16.20 -0.02 13.86
C HIS A 163 14.95 -0.78 14.37
N LEU A 164 14.97 -1.40 15.53
CA LEU A 164 13.80 -2.04 16.11
C LEU A 164 12.77 -1.01 16.54
N LEU A 165 11.59 -1.02 15.92
CA LEU A 165 10.45 -0.21 16.31
C LEU A 165 9.60 -0.91 17.36
N ALA A 166 9.18 -2.15 17.07
CA ALA A 166 8.33 -2.94 17.95
C ALA A 166 8.36 -4.44 17.60
N PHE A 167 7.92 -5.24 18.56
CA PHE A 167 7.56 -6.64 18.39
C PHE A 167 6.04 -6.79 18.36
N GLU A 168 5.55 -7.70 17.50
CA GLU A 168 4.18 -8.18 17.46
C GLU A 168 4.09 -9.64 17.88
N ILE A 169 2.98 -10.07 18.47
CA ILE A 169 2.77 -11.42 18.97
C ILE A 169 1.53 -12.01 18.30
N GLY A 170 1.75 -12.92 17.35
CA GLY A 170 0.73 -13.49 16.48
C GLY A 170 0.48 -12.67 15.22
N ASN A 171 -0.02 -13.35 14.19
CA ASN A 171 -0.51 -12.75 12.96
C ASN A 171 -2.01 -13.07 12.84
N GLU A 172 -2.85 -12.05 12.77
CA GLU A 172 -4.31 -12.19 12.65
C GLU A 172 -4.91 -13.17 13.67
N PRO A 173 -4.62 -13.01 14.98
CA PRO A 173 -5.08 -13.94 15.99
C PRO A 173 -6.61 -14.00 16.11
N ASP A 174 -7.33 -13.05 15.57
CA ASP A 174 -8.78 -13.05 15.43
C ASP A 174 -9.30 -14.06 14.38
N LEU A 175 -8.41 -14.64 13.56
CA LEU A 175 -8.70 -15.75 12.65
C LEU A 175 -8.27 -17.12 13.22
N PHE A 176 -7.71 -17.18 14.41
CA PHE A 176 -7.28 -18.45 15.04
C PHE A 176 -8.42 -19.40 15.43
N PRO A 177 -9.67 -18.93 15.73
CA PRO A 177 -10.76 -19.84 16.06
C PRO A 177 -10.98 -20.90 14.97
N GLY A 178 -10.89 -22.21 15.36
CA GLY A 178 -11.05 -23.33 14.45
C GLY A 178 -9.87 -23.63 13.52
N VAL A 179 -8.78 -22.83 13.59
CA VAL A 179 -7.55 -23.02 12.80
C VAL A 179 -6.38 -23.37 13.72
N HIS A 180 -5.93 -22.44 14.54
CA HIS A 180 -4.83 -22.61 15.49
C HIS A 180 -5.34 -22.82 16.92
N ARG A 181 -6.59 -22.48 17.21
CA ARG A 181 -7.22 -22.52 18.53
C ARG A 181 -8.64 -23.08 18.42
N PRO A 182 -9.22 -23.52 19.57
CA PRO A 182 -10.62 -23.94 19.61
C PRO A 182 -11.57 -22.88 19.05
N GLY A 183 -12.74 -23.30 18.52
CA GLY A 183 -13.70 -22.40 17.85
C GLY A 183 -14.29 -21.29 18.74
N ASN A 184 -14.17 -21.41 20.06
CA ASN A 184 -14.60 -20.41 21.03
C ASN A 184 -13.47 -19.48 21.49
N TYR A 185 -12.30 -19.51 20.87
CA TYR A 185 -11.17 -18.63 21.19
C TYR A 185 -11.57 -17.17 21.07
N SER A 186 -11.29 -16.39 22.09
CA SER A 186 -11.76 -15.02 22.27
C SER A 186 -10.60 -14.04 22.45
N TYR A 187 -10.90 -12.73 22.46
CA TYR A 187 -9.91 -11.71 22.82
C TYR A 187 -9.25 -11.98 24.19
N THR A 188 -10.02 -12.43 25.17
CA THR A 188 -9.50 -12.74 26.51
C THR A 188 -8.45 -13.86 26.45
N ASP A 189 -8.68 -14.88 25.63
CA ASP A 189 -7.74 -15.98 25.47
C ASP A 189 -6.47 -15.51 24.75
N TYR A 190 -6.62 -14.78 23.63
CA TYR A 190 -5.51 -14.13 22.92
C TYR A 190 -4.69 -13.25 23.88
N PHE A 191 -5.35 -12.39 24.63
CA PHE A 191 -4.68 -11.43 25.49
C PHE A 191 -3.89 -12.12 26.63
N ALA A 192 -4.39 -13.23 27.16
CA ALA A 192 -3.66 -14.06 28.12
C ALA A 192 -2.38 -14.66 27.51
N GLU A 193 -2.46 -15.16 26.26
CA GLU A 193 -1.30 -15.67 25.53
C GLU A 193 -0.32 -14.54 25.18
N TYR A 194 -0.80 -13.42 24.66
CA TYR A 194 0.01 -12.23 24.39
C TYR A 194 0.83 -11.80 25.62
N ARG A 195 0.20 -11.69 26.77
CA ARG A 195 0.88 -11.32 28.02
C ARG A 195 1.93 -12.33 28.46
N ARG A 196 1.68 -13.63 28.25
CA ARG A 196 2.65 -14.69 28.54
C ARG A 196 3.90 -14.56 27.67
N PHE A 197 3.74 -14.35 26.37
CA PHE A 197 4.84 -14.14 25.44
C PHE A 197 5.60 -12.84 25.75
N LYS A 198 4.88 -11.77 25.93
CA LYS A 198 5.44 -10.46 26.30
C LYS A 198 6.28 -10.54 27.58
N LYS A 199 5.79 -11.25 28.60
CA LYS A 199 6.55 -11.47 29.84
C LYS A 199 7.84 -12.23 29.58
N ALA A 200 7.81 -13.34 28.87
CA ALA A 200 9.01 -14.14 28.57
C ALA A 200 10.06 -13.33 27.78
N ILE A 201 9.61 -12.52 26.81
CA ILE A 201 10.49 -11.62 26.07
C ILE A 201 11.10 -10.58 27.01
N ARG A 202 10.33 -9.96 27.89
CA ARG A 202 10.83 -8.94 28.82
C ARG A 202 11.71 -9.48 29.93
N ASP A 203 11.54 -10.72 30.31
CA ASP A 203 12.45 -11.38 31.24
C ASP A 203 13.90 -11.43 30.69
N LYS A 204 14.09 -11.42 29.35
CA LYS A 204 15.38 -11.35 28.65
C LYS A 204 15.74 -9.95 28.12
N LEU A 205 14.73 -9.19 27.71
CA LEU A 205 14.84 -7.83 27.15
C LEU A 205 13.89 -6.89 27.91
N PRO A 206 14.26 -6.34 29.07
CA PRO A 206 13.37 -5.57 29.94
C PRO A 206 12.68 -4.38 29.25
N ASN A 207 13.35 -3.76 28.28
CA ASN A 207 12.86 -2.59 27.56
C ASN A 207 12.31 -2.94 26.15
N ALA A 208 11.98 -4.22 25.88
CA ALA A 208 11.42 -4.63 24.60
C ALA A 208 10.17 -3.81 24.24
N PRO A 209 10.15 -3.15 23.07
CA PRO A 209 8.98 -2.37 22.61
C PRO A 209 7.96 -3.33 21.97
N PHE A 210 6.66 -3.09 22.20
CA PHE A 210 5.57 -3.90 21.63
C PHE A 210 4.58 -3.07 20.83
N ALA A 211 3.94 -3.73 19.87
CA ALA A 211 2.80 -3.27 19.10
C ALA A 211 1.75 -4.40 19.02
N GLY A 212 0.54 -4.06 18.64
CA GLY A 212 -0.54 -5.03 18.47
C GLY A 212 -1.91 -4.37 18.30
N PRO A 213 -2.96 -5.19 18.20
CA PRO A 213 -3.01 -6.66 18.31
C PRO A 213 -2.80 -7.42 16.99
N ASP A 214 -2.52 -6.75 15.88
CA ASP A 214 -2.23 -7.35 14.56
C ASP A 214 -3.41 -8.17 13.99
N VAL A 215 -4.62 -7.63 14.07
CA VAL A 215 -5.89 -8.26 13.69
C VAL A 215 -6.44 -7.68 12.38
N ILE A 216 -7.34 -8.44 11.70
CA ILE A 216 -7.91 -8.06 10.41
C ILE A 216 -9.43 -7.86 10.42
N VAL A 217 -10.19 -8.70 11.11
CA VAL A 217 -11.66 -8.67 11.08
C VAL A 217 -12.24 -7.98 12.30
N ARG A 218 -11.63 -8.18 13.45
CA ARG A 218 -12.14 -7.79 14.76
C ARG A 218 -11.56 -6.44 15.21
N ALA A 219 -12.06 -5.33 14.64
CA ALA A 219 -11.69 -4.00 15.11
C ALA A 219 -11.99 -3.79 16.61
N ASP A 220 -12.97 -4.51 17.18
CA ASP A 220 -13.24 -4.52 18.61
C ASP A 220 -12.09 -5.12 19.44
N TRP A 221 -11.27 -6.02 18.87
CA TRP A 221 -10.07 -6.51 19.55
C TRP A 221 -8.99 -5.41 19.63
N LEU A 222 -8.84 -4.59 18.59
CA LEU A 222 -7.96 -3.44 18.63
C LEU A 222 -8.44 -2.42 19.68
N GLU A 223 -9.76 -2.15 19.76
CA GLU A 223 -10.34 -1.25 20.75
C GLU A 223 -10.07 -1.75 22.18
N GLN A 224 -10.24 -3.06 22.44
CA GLN A 224 -9.95 -3.67 23.73
C GLN A 224 -8.46 -3.65 24.05
N PHE A 225 -7.57 -3.92 23.05
CA PHE A 225 -6.12 -3.84 23.21
C PHE A 225 -5.68 -2.42 23.53
N ALA A 226 -6.21 -1.43 22.84
CA ALA A 226 -5.97 -0.02 23.10
C ALA A 226 -6.36 0.38 24.54
N ALA A 227 -7.46 -0.15 25.05
CA ALA A 227 -7.92 0.15 26.42
C ALA A 227 -7.06 -0.52 27.51
N THR A 228 -6.39 -1.63 27.20
CA THR A 228 -5.69 -2.45 28.21
C THR A 228 -4.16 -2.34 28.14
N GLU A 229 -3.58 -2.12 26.96
CA GLU A 229 -2.12 -2.13 26.73
C GLU A 229 -1.52 -0.77 26.33
N ALA A 230 -2.31 0.31 26.28
CA ALA A 230 -1.86 1.62 25.81
C ALA A 230 -0.58 2.11 26.47
N SER A 231 -0.47 1.98 27.81
CA SER A 231 0.70 2.47 28.56
C SER A 231 1.99 1.71 28.26
N ASP A 232 1.91 0.56 27.60
CA ASP A 232 3.01 -0.38 27.42
C ASP A 232 3.21 -0.80 25.95
N SER A 233 2.54 -0.09 25.05
CA SER A 233 2.65 -0.30 23.60
C SER A 233 3.21 0.94 22.89
N LYS A 234 3.86 0.70 21.74
CA LYS A 234 4.38 1.77 20.87
C LYS A 234 3.36 2.19 19.83
N LEU A 235 2.51 1.24 19.39
CA LEU A 235 1.58 1.51 18.32
C LEU A 235 0.48 0.43 18.27
N LEU A 236 -0.70 0.81 17.77
CA LEU A 236 -1.79 -0.12 17.46
C LEU A 236 -1.65 -0.59 16.02
N THR A 237 -1.89 -1.89 15.77
CA THR A 237 -1.72 -2.50 14.45
C THR A 237 -2.99 -3.20 13.99
N TYR A 238 -3.29 -3.05 12.70
CA TYR A 238 -4.46 -3.62 12.05
C TYR A 238 -4.11 -4.01 10.61
N HIS A 239 -4.82 -4.99 10.05
CA HIS A 239 -4.67 -5.43 8.67
C HIS A 239 -5.90 -5.06 7.83
N TYR A 240 -5.70 -4.85 6.54
CA TYR A 240 -6.77 -4.55 5.61
C TYR A 240 -6.42 -4.98 4.19
N TYR A 241 -7.31 -5.67 3.52
CA TYR A 241 -7.23 -5.93 2.09
C TYR A 241 -8.47 -5.38 1.38
N ALA A 242 -8.25 -4.76 0.20
CA ALA A 242 -9.36 -4.16 -0.54
C ALA A 242 -10.26 -5.22 -1.16
N GLU A 243 -9.66 -6.31 -1.64
CA GLU A 243 -10.29 -7.39 -2.39
C GLU A 243 -9.75 -8.76 -1.93
N GLY A 244 -10.31 -9.84 -2.48
CA GLY A 244 -9.81 -11.20 -2.32
C GLY A 244 -10.90 -12.24 -2.05
N PRO A 245 -10.57 -13.51 -2.14
CA PRO A 245 -9.32 -14.08 -2.65
C PRO A 245 -9.16 -13.92 -4.17
N PRO A 246 -8.03 -14.32 -4.79
CA PRO A 246 -7.79 -14.16 -6.23
C PRO A 246 -8.81 -14.87 -7.14
N ASP A 247 -9.38 -15.99 -6.69
CA ASP A 247 -10.41 -16.76 -7.39
C ASP A 247 -11.83 -16.17 -7.25
N ASN A 248 -12.03 -15.20 -6.37
CA ASN A 248 -13.29 -14.49 -6.27
C ASN A 248 -13.53 -13.70 -7.57
N PRO A 249 -14.65 -13.96 -8.29
CA PRO A 249 -14.97 -13.23 -9.51
C PRO A 249 -15.18 -11.72 -9.28
N ALA A 250 -15.48 -11.30 -8.06
CA ALA A 250 -15.62 -9.89 -7.70
C ALA A 250 -14.26 -9.17 -7.57
N SER A 251 -13.14 -9.87 -7.43
CA SER A 251 -11.81 -9.25 -7.42
C SER A 251 -11.45 -8.78 -8.83
N THR A 252 -11.78 -7.54 -9.14
CA THR A 252 -11.63 -6.91 -10.47
C THR A 252 -11.04 -5.52 -10.35
N ILE A 253 -10.45 -5.00 -11.46
CA ILE A 253 -9.98 -3.61 -11.53
C ILE A 253 -11.11 -2.63 -11.17
N GLU A 254 -12.32 -2.88 -11.67
CA GLU A 254 -13.46 -2.02 -11.42
C GLU A 254 -13.80 -1.95 -9.93
N ASN A 255 -13.88 -3.09 -9.24
CA ASN A 255 -14.19 -3.12 -7.82
C ASN A 255 -13.04 -2.57 -6.97
N LEU A 256 -11.79 -2.88 -7.31
CA LEU A 256 -10.60 -2.33 -6.63
C LEU A 256 -10.61 -0.80 -6.61
N LEU A 257 -11.04 -0.17 -7.70
CA LEU A 257 -11.04 1.29 -7.85
C LEU A 257 -12.33 1.96 -7.36
N LYS A 258 -13.40 1.21 -7.11
CA LYS A 258 -14.63 1.77 -6.53
C LYS A 258 -14.38 2.30 -5.12
N PRO A 259 -15.01 3.42 -4.75
CA PRO A 259 -15.04 3.84 -3.37
C PRO A 259 -15.61 2.74 -2.46
N ASN A 260 -14.85 2.32 -1.45
CA ASN A 260 -15.35 1.36 -0.46
C ASN A 260 -16.14 2.10 0.62
N PRO A 261 -17.48 1.91 0.72
CA PRO A 261 -18.31 2.66 1.68
C PRO A 261 -18.05 2.26 3.14
N PHE A 262 -17.42 1.11 3.39
CA PHE A 262 -17.13 0.62 4.74
C PHE A 262 -15.79 1.12 5.28
N LEU A 263 -14.84 1.44 4.40
CA LEU A 263 -13.48 1.84 4.79
C LEU A 263 -13.47 3.09 5.70
N PRO A 264 -14.20 4.17 5.41
CA PRO A 264 -14.22 5.35 6.30
C PRO A 264 -14.72 5.02 7.71
N GLY A 265 -15.73 4.16 7.84
CA GLY A 265 -16.25 3.71 9.13
C GLY A 265 -15.23 2.92 9.94
N LEU A 266 -14.53 1.98 9.28
CA LEU A 266 -13.42 1.23 9.88
C LEU A 266 -12.32 2.19 10.36
N LEU A 267 -11.80 3.02 9.46
CA LEU A 267 -10.70 3.94 9.79
C LEU A 267 -11.09 4.93 10.90
N GLY A 268 -12.35 5.38 10.93
CA GLY A 268 -12.88 6.20 12.03
C GLY A 268 -12.83 5.50 13.39
N ARG A 269 -13.13 4.19 13.45
CA ARG A 269 -13.02 3.38 14.68
C ARG A 269 -11.57 3.25 15.13
N LEU A 270 -10.65 2.91 14.21
CA LEU A 270 -9.22 2.77 14.52
C LEU A 270 -8.64 4.10 15.02
N GLN A 271 -8.99 5.21 14.37
CA GLN A 271 -8.58 6.55 14.78
C GLN A 271 -9.13 6.91 16.18
N ALA A 272 -10.38 6.58 16.46
CA ALA A 272 -10.99 6.86 17.77
C ALA A 272 -10.30 6.07 18.88
N ALA A 273 -10.02 4.77 18.67
CA ALA A 273 -9.28 3.94 19.61
C ALA A 273 -7.85 4.48 19.84
N ALA A 274 -7.16 4.85 18.76
CA ALA A 274 -5.81 5.41 18.82
C ALA A 274 -5.76 6.74 19.61
N ARG A 275 -6.71 7.64 19.37
CA ARG A 275 -6.84 8.90 20.11
C ARG A 275 -7.13 8.67 21.59
N SER A 276 -8.05 7.77 21.92
CA SER A 276 -8.41 7.43 23.31
C SER A 276 -7.22 6.83 24.08
N ALA A 277 -6.40 6.05 23.39
CA ALA A 277 -5.21 5.41 23.95
C ALA A 277 -3.95 6.32 23.94
N HIS A 278 -4.01 7.48 23.29
CA HIS A 278 -2.86 8.34 23.01
C HIS A 278 -1.72 7.59 22.30
N LEU A 279 -2.07 6.65 21.42
CA LEU A 279 -1.14 5.86 20.61
C LEU A 279 -1.34 6.14 19.12
N PRO A 280 -0.29 6.06 18.30
CA PRO A 280 -0.46 5.98 16.88
C PRO A 280 -1.09 4.63 16.48
N TYR A 281 -1.76 4.58 15.31
CA TYR A 281 -2.17 3.31 14.71
C TYR A 281 -1.57 3.18 13.30
N ARG A 282 -1.35 1.96 12.86
CA ARG A 282 -0.77 1.62 11.56
C ARG A 282 -1.51 0.44 10.92
N ILE A 283 -1.69 0.49 9.61
CA ILE A 283 -2.11 -0.69 8.85
C ILE A 283 -0.84 -1.48 8.52
N CYS A 284 -0.55 -2.48 9.35
CA CYS A 284 0.71 -3.22 9.31
C CYS A 284 0.79 -4.26 8.20
N GLU A 285 -0.34 -4.69 7.67
CA GLU A 285 -0.43 -5.56 6.52
C GLU A 285 -1.60 -5.16 5.64
N THR A 286 -1.35 -4.96 4.35
CA THR A 286 -2.38 -4.59 3.40
C THR A 286 -1.91 -4.80 1.97
N ASN A 287 -2.86 -5.02 1.07
CA ASN A 287 -2.66 -4.83 -0.37
C ASN A 287 -4.02 -4.85 -1.11
N SER A 288 -3.97 -4.83 -2.44
CA SER A 288 -5.14 -4.83 -3.32
C SER A 288 -6.03 -6.07 -3.18
N CYS A 289 -5.44 -7.27 -3.04
CA CYS A 289 -6.16 -8.53 -2.99
C CYS A 289 -5.40 -9.52 -2.10
N PHE A 290 -6.01 -10.01 -1.00
CA PHE A 290 -5.33 -10.99 -0.13
C PHE A 290 -5.07 -12.32 -0.86
N GLY A 291 -4.17 -13.15 -0.32
CA GLY A 291 -3.79 -14.43 -0.92
C GLY A 291 -2.82 -14.30 -2.12
N GLY A 292 -1.91 -13.32 -2.07
CA GLY A 292 -0.85 -13.13 -3.07
C GLY A 292 -1.21 -12.22 -4.24
N GLY A 293 -2.37 -11.56 -4.21
CA GLY A 293 -2.84 -10.71 -5.29
C GLY A 293 -3.42 -11.48 -6.47
N LYS A 294 -4.13 -10.77 -7.34
CA LYS A 294 -4.76 -11.33 -8.55
C LYS A 294 -4.07 -10.83 -9.81
N ALA A 295 -3.64 -11.76 -10.67
CA ALA A 295 -3.09 -11.43 -11.98
C ALA A 295 -4.07 -10.58 -12.81
N GLY A 296 -3.58 -9.51 -13.42
CA GLY A 296 -4.41 -8.59 -14.21
C GLY A 296 -5.25 -7.62 -13.38
N VAL A 297 -5.08 -7.62 -12.05
CA VAL A 297 -5.68 -6.65 -11.12
C VAL A 297 -4.58 -6.04 -10.25
N SER A 298 -3.93 -6.84 -9.42
CA SER A 298 -2.94 -6.40 -8.44
C SER A 298 -1.61 -5.97 -9.05
N ASP A 299 -1.29 -6.46 -10.25
CA ASP A 299 -0.05 -6.21 -10.99
C ASP A 299 -0.21 -5.16 -12.12
N THR A 300 -1.19 -4.26 -12.00
CA THR A 300 -1.56 -3.32 -13.05
C THR A 300 -1.51 -1.85 -12.58
N MET A 301 -1.65 -0.92 -13.54
CA MET A 301 -1.79 0.52 -13.26
C MET A 301 -2.95 0.81 -12.28
N ALA A 302 -4.00 0.00 -12.30
CA ALA A 302 -5.09 0.13 -11.34
C ALA A 302 -4.60 0.00 -9.90
N ALA A 303 -3.68 -0.96 -9.62
CA ALA A 303 -3.08 -1.09 -8.30
C ALA A 303 -2.20 0.10 -7.91
N ALA A 304 -1.53 0.74 -8.89
CA ALA A 304 -0.77 1.98 -8.64
C ALA A 304 -1.68 3.14 -8.20
N LEU A 305 -2.80 3.34 -8.91
CA LEU A 305 -3.77 4.38 -8.56
C LEU A 305 -4.48 4.09 -7.25
N TRP A 306 -4.86 2.82 -7.02
CA TRP A 306 -5.43 2.38 -5.75
C TRP A 306 -4.46 2.63 -4.58
N GLY A 307 -3.20 2.21 -4.72
CA GLY A 307 -2.21 2.36 -3.66
C GLY A 307 -1.93 3.82 -3.31
N LEU A 308 -1.83 4.70 -4.31
CA LEU A 308 -1.68 6.13 -4.13
C LEU A 308 -2.88 6.74 -3.36
N ASP A 309 -4.10 6.43 -3.81
CA ASP A 309 -5.36 6.89 -3.22
C ASP A 309 -5.53 6.37 -1.79
N PHE A 310 -5.25 5.08 -1.58
CA PHE A 310 -5.36 4.40 -0.28
C PHE A 310 -4.39 5.00 0.75
N MET A 311 -3.13 5.23 0.39
CA MET A 311 -2.14 5.82 1.30
C MET A 311 -2.55 7.23 1.74
N PHE A 312 -3.05 8.07 0.83
CA PHE A 312 -3.57 9.38 1.21
C PHE A 312 -4.85 9.30 2.06
N THR A 313 -5.73 8.33 1.77
CA THR A 313 -6.91 8.07 2.60
C THR A 313 -6.49 7.70 4.03
N LEU A 314 -5.52 6.82 4.21
CA LEU A 314 -4.99 6.46 5.52
C LEU A 314 -4.40 7.67 6.25
N ALA A 315 -3.60 8.49 5.55
CA ALA A 315 -3.03 9.72 6.10
C ALA A 315 -4.12 10.71 6.55
N GLN A 316 -5.19 10.86 5.77
CA GLN A 316 -6.34 11.72 6.08
C GLN A 316 -7.06 11.27 7.36
N PHE A 317 -7.11 9.97 7.63
CA PHE A 317 -7.64 9.41 8.87
C PHE A 317 -6.61 9.32 10.01
N GLY A 318 -5.43 9.92 9.83
CA GLY A 318 -4.40 10.02 10.87
C GLY A 318 -3.67 8.73 11.18
N ALA A 319 -3.64 7.76 10.25
CA ALA A 319 -2.77 6.60 10.38
C ALA A 319 -1.30 7.04 10.48
N ALA A 320 -0.52 6.37 11.30
CA ALA A 320 0.92 6.58 11.38
C ALA A 320 1.68 5.93 10.22
N GLY A 321 0.99 5.13 9.42
CA GLY A 321 1.56 4.56 8.21
C GLY A 321 0.88 3.27 7.75
N VAL A 322 1.51 2.66 6.76
CA VAL A 322 1.04 1.47 6.08
C VAL A 322 2.21 0.56 5.72
N ASN A 323 2.01 -0.76 5.76
CA ASN A 323 2.92 -1.75 5.19
C ASN A 323 2.22 -2.49 4.05
N LEU A 324 2.65 -2.21 2.82
CA LEU A 324 2.17 -2.92 1.64
C LEU A 324 2.86 -4.28 1.57
N GLU A 325 2.09 -5.37 1.61
CA GLU A 325 2.62 -6.72 1.57
C GLU A 325 3.32 -6.98 0.24
N THR A 326 4.51 -7.55 0.30
CA THR A 326 5.37 -7.75 -0.86
C THR A 326 5.32 -9.15 -1.42
N GLY A 327 5.27 -10.16 -0.55
CA GLY A 327 5.20 -11.55 -0.96
C GLY A 327 6.23 -11.96 -2.02
N VAL A 328 7.43 -11.33 -2.02
CA VAL A 328 8.47 -11.62 -3.00
C VAL A 328 8.96 -13.05 -2.82
N ASN A 329 8.55 -13.92 -3.73
CA ASN A 329 9.02 -15.30 -3.86
C ASN A 329 9.02 -16.13 -2.56
N HIS A 330 8.24 -15.74 -1.56
CA HIS A 330 8.07 -16.61 -0.40
C HIS A 330 7.20 -17.82 -0.81
N LEU A 331 7.34 -18.92 -0.13
CA LEU A 331 6.58 -20.15 -0.39
C LEU A 331 6.65 -20.66 -1.85
N GLY A 332 7.70 -20.25 -2.61
CA GLY A 332 7.94 -20.73 -3.96
C GLY A 332 7.07 -20.12 -5.06
N PHE A 333 6.40 -18.99 -4.82
CA PHE A 333 5.66 -18.25 -5.84
C PHE A 333 5.86 -16.74 -5.69
N LEU A 334 5.66 -16.00 -6.79
CA LEU A 334 5.64 -14.56 -6.80
C LEU A 334 4.24 -14.03 -6.55
N SER A 335 4.12 -13.09 -5.64
CA SER A 335 2.85 -12.40 -5.40
C SER A 335 2.60 -11.34 -6.48
N TYR A 336 1.36 -11.29 -6.98
CA TYR A 336 0.96 -10.31 -7.99
C TYR A 336 0.87 -8.89 -7.44
N TYR A 337 0.70 -8.73 -6.15
CA TYR A 337 0.61 -7.42 -5.51
C TYR A 337 1.95 -6.82 -5.07
N THR A 338 3.06 -7.52 -5.27
CA THR A 338 4.37 -7.04 -4.79
C THR A 338 4.76 -5.70 -5.40
N PRO A 339 5.20 -4.71 -4.60
CA PRO A 339 5.75 -3.46 -5.16
C PRO A 339 7.08 -3.68 -5.88
N ILE A 340 7.90 -4.62 -5.41
CA ILE A 340 9.18 -4.96 -6.02
C ILE A 340 9.10 -6.39 -6.53
N GLY A 341 9.00 -6.54 -7.84
CA GLY A 341 8.92 -7.83 -8.52
C GLY A 341 10.28 -8.29 -9.03
N VAL A 342 10.27 -9.48 -9.62
CA VAL A 342 11.44 -10.09 -10.27
C VAL A 342 11.12 -10.27 -11.76
N ASP A 343 12.05 -9.89 -12.64
CA ASP A 343 11.91 -10.13 -14.07
C ASP A 343 12.34 -11.56 -14.46
N SER A 344 12.21 -11.90 -15.74
CA SER A 344 12.58 -13.23 -16.27
C SER A 344 14.08 -13.55 -16.16
N ALA A 345 14.92 -12.55 -15.91
CA ALA A 345 16.35 -12.70 -15.68
C ALA A 345 16.72 -12.68 -14.18
N HIS A 346 15.71 -12.78 -13.32
CA HIS A 346 15.84 -12.74 -11.85
C HIS A 346 16.39 -11.41 -11.29
N HIS A 347 16.20 -10.29 -12.00
CA HIS A 347 16.52 -8.98 -11.48
C HIS A 347 15.30 -8.35 -10.81
N PHE A 348 15.52 -7.70 -9.67
CA PHE A 348 14.47 -6.95 -9.00
C PHE A 348 14.11 -5.69 -9.77
N ARG A 349 12.82 -5.42 -9.90
CA ARG A 349 12.28 -4.28 -10.62
C ARG A 349 11.07 -3.66 -9.93
N ALA A 350 10.84 -2.38 -10.16
CA ALA A 350 9.61 -1.70 -9.76
C ALA A 350 8.40 -2.25 -10.54
N THR A 351 7.30 -2.53 -9.83
CA THR A 351 6.00 -2.89 -10.41
C THR A 351 5.11 -1.65 -10.56
N PRO A 352 3.90 -1.76 -11.11
CA PRO A 352 2.97 -0.64 -11.12
C PRO A 352 2.68 -0.07 -9.72
N LEU A 353 2.42 -0.90 -8.72
CA LEU A 353 2.17 -0.45 -7.34
C LEU A 353 3.34 0.37 -6.78
N TYR A 354 4.57 -0.01 -7.07
CA TYR A 354 5.75 0.77 -6.67
C TYR A 354 5.69 2.22 -7.17
N HIS A 355 5.23 2.45 -8.40
CA HIS A 355 5.10 3.81 -8.94
C HIS A 355 4.01 4.62 -8.24
N GLY A 356 2.93 3.98 -7.77
CA GLY A 356 1.94 4.61 -6.89
C GLY A 356 2.55 5.01 -5.55
N MET A 357 3.34 4.13 -4.93
CA MET A 357 4.09 4.42 -3.70
C MET A 357 5.11 5.56 -3.92
N LEU A 358 5.82 5.55 -5.04
CA LEU A 358 6.78 6.59 -5.39
C LEU A 358 6.09 7.95 -5.60
N ALA A 359 4.92 7.97 -6.24
CA ALA A 359 4.10 9.17 -6.39
C ALA A 359 3.66 9.73 -5.03
N PHE A 360 3.21 8.86 -4.11
CA PHE A 360 2.89 9.26 -2.75
C PHE A 360 4.11 9.89 -2.05
N SER A 361 5.29 9.29 -2.14
CA SER A 361 6.50 9.79 -1.48
C SER A 361 6.93 11.19 -1.95
N GLN A 362 6.56 11.58 -3.19
CA GLN A 362 6.87 12.92 -3.70
C GLN A 362 6.00 14.00 -3.06
N ALA A 363 4.76 13.68 -2.65
CA ALA A 363 3.78 14.66 -2.19
C ALA A 363 3.40 14.55 -0.71
N SER A 364 3.94 13.58 0.02
CA SER A 364 3.48 13.24 1.39
C SER A 364 4.33 13.85 2.50
N ARG A 365 5.32 14.69 2.19
CA ARG A 365 6.21 15.27 3.22
C ARG A 365 5.62 16.54 3.79
N GLY A 366 4.96 16.43 4.93
CA GLY A 366 4.36 17.56 5.61
C GLY A 366 3.03 17.23 6.28
N GLU A 367 2.20 18.24 6.37
CA GLU A 367 0.93 18.17 7.08
C GLU A 367 -0.23 18.10 6.09
N MET A 368 -1.08 17.08 6.24
CA MET A 368 -2.35 17.01 5.50
C MET A 368 -3.19 18.25 5.81
N ILE A 369 -3.73 18.87 4.78
CA ILE A 369 -4.67 19.99 4.87
C ILE A 369 -5.99 19.64 4.18
N GLN A 370 -7.05 20.36 4.56
CA GLN A 370 -8.40 20.08 4.06
C GLN A 370 -8.52 20.38 2.57
N VAL A 371 -9.11 19.44 1.84
CA VAL A 371 -9.50 19.59 0.44
C VAL A 371 -10.97 19.21 0.27
N SER A 372 -11.72 19.97 -0.49
CA SER A 372 -13.02 19.57 -0.98
C SER A 372 -12.99 19.42 -2.51
N LEU A 373 -13.68 18.41 -3.02
CA LEU A 373 -13.80 18.12 -4.45
C LEU A 373 -15.27 17.87 -4.80
N ASP A 374 -15.81 18.66 -5.74
CA ASP A 374 -17.04 18.30 -6.47
C ASP A 374 -16.67 17.47 -7.69
N ALA A 375 -16.71 16.15 -7.51
CA ALA A 375 -16.32 15.19 -8.54
C ALA A 375 -17.36 15.00 -9.66
N ALA A 376 -18.54 15.63 -9.57
CA ALA A 376 -19.61 15.59 -10.57
C ALA A 376 -19.93 14.16 -11.09
N GLY A 377 -19.81 13.13 -10.22
CA GLY A 377 -20.08 11.73 -10.57
C GLY A 377 -18.93 11.00 -11.29
N LEU A 378 -17.74 11.58 -11.33
CA LEU A 378 -16.51 10.86 -11.73
C LEU A 378 -15.84 10.21 -10.53
N ASN A 379 -15.13 9.12 -10.77
CA ASN A 379 -14.29 8.46 -9.74
C ASN A 379 -12.93 9.16 -9.65
N VAL A 380 -12.94 10.37 -9.11
CA VAL A 380 -11.77 11.22 -8.92
C VAL A 380 -11.64 11.57 -7.45
N THR A 381 -10.41 11.58 -6.93
CA THR A 381 -10.09 12.01 -5.56
C THR A 381 -9.01 13.08 -5.56
N ALA A 382 -8.97 13.89 -4.50
CA ALA A 382 -8.00 14.96 -4.34
C ALA A 382 -7.51 15.05 -2.89
N TYR A 383 -6.21 15.31 -2.71
CA TYR A 383 -5.53 15.42 -1.42
C TYR A 383 -4.54 16.57 -1.46
N ALA A 384 -4.34 17.25 -0.34
CA ALA A 384 -3.33 18.28 -0.25
C ALA A 384 -2.47 18.12 1.00
N VAL A 385 -1.18 18.39 0.83
CA VAL A 385 -0.15 18.36 1.88
C VAL A 385 0.60 19.68 1.85
N ARG A 386 0.73 20.33 2.99
CA ARG A 386 1.59 21.48 3.15
C ARG A 386 2.95 21.05 3.69
N SER A 387 4.01 21.33 2.93
CA SER A 387 5.38 21.04 3.34
C SER A 387 5.86 22.01 4.43
N ASP A 388 6.94 21.64 5.12
CA ASP A 388 7.61 22.52 6.11
C ASP A 388 8.13 23.83 5.49
N ARG A 389 8.27 23.88 4.17
CA ARG A 389 8.68 25.07 3.43
C ARG A 389 7.52 25.97 3.01
N GLY A 390 6.28 25.56 3.34
CA GLY A 390 5.05 26.30 3.01
C GLY A 390 4.48 25.97 1.62
N GLU A 391 5.15 25.14 0.83
CA GLU A 391 4.63 24.67 -0.47
C GLU A 391 3.44 23.76 -0.26
N ILE A 392 2.47 23.79 -1.17
CA ILE A 392 1.33 22.89 -1.15
C ILE A 392 1.49 21.86 -2.26
N TRP A 393 1.35 20.59 -1.92
CA TRP A 393 1.31 19.49 -2.85
C TRP A 393 -0.13 19.02 -3.01
N LEU A 394 -0.72 19.28 -4.19
CA LEU A 394 -2.05 18.79 -4.56
C LEU A 394 -1.89 17.49 -5.36
N THR A 395 -2.43 16.40 -4.85
CA THR A 395 -2.50 15.12 -5.58
C THR A 395 -3.94 14.91 -6.04
N VAL A 396 -4.14 14.70 -7.35
CA VAL A 396 -5.45 14.36 -7.92
C VAL A 396 -5.33 13.01 -8.64
N VAL A 397 -6.23 12.08 -8.33
CA VAL A 397 -6.24 10.73 -8.88
C VAL A 397 -7.52 10.50 -9.68
N ASN A 398 -7.40 10.27 -10.98
CA ASN A 398 -8.50 9.93 -11.87
C ASN A 398 -8.52 8.41 -12.10
N LYS A 399 -9.47 7.74 -11.46
CA LYS A 399 -9.66 6.28 -11.52
C LYS A 399 -10.66 5.85 -12.60
N GLU A 400 -11.14 6.79 -13.41
CA GLU A 400 -12.01 6.49 -14.54
C GLU A 400 -11.27 5.74 -15.63
N PRO A 401 -11.88 4.72 -16.24
CA PRO A 401 -11.21 3.96 -17.29
C PRO A 401 -11.08 4.70 -18.61
N THR A 402 -12.02 5.61 -18.91
CA THR A 402 -12.14 6.24 -20.24
C THR A 402 -12.53 7.72 -20.21
N ARG A 403 -12.85 8.27 -19.04
CA ARG A 403 -13.30 9.66 -18.90
C ARG A 403 -12.18 10.54 -18.38
N ASP A 404 -11.78 11.52 -19.18
CA ASP A 404 -10.87 12.58 -18.74
C ASP A 404 -11.59 13.52 -17.76
N ALA A 405 -10.83 14.11 -16.85
CA ALA A 405 -11.30 15.12 -15.92
C ALA A 405 -10.62 16.47 -16.20
N GLN A 406 -11.39 17.55 -16.20
CA GLN A 406 -10.86 18.90 -16.16
C GLN A 406 -10.99 19.39 -14.72
N ILE A 407 -9.88 19.69 -14.09
CA ILE A 407 -9.83 20.13 -12.69
C ILE A 407 -9.58 21.64 -12.66
N ARG A 408 -10.42 22.36 -11.94
CA ARG A 408 -10.16 23.74 -11.56
C ARG A 408 -9.92 23.80 -10.06
N ALA A 409 -8.70 24.14 -9.68
CA ALA A 409 -8.32 24.22 -8.26
C ALA A 409 -8.11 25.68 -7.86
N ALA A 410 -8.74 26.08 -6.76
CA ALA A 410 -8.53 27.37 -6.13
C ALA A 410 -7.54 27.25 -4.98
N CYS A 411 -6.46 28.02 -5.04
CA CYS A 411 -5.44 28.12 -4.01
C CYS A 411 -4.93 29.57 -3.92
N PRO A 412 -5.56 30.41 -3.09
CA PRO A 412 -5.16 31.82 -2.95
C PRO A 412 -3.70 31.97 -2.54
N GLY A 413 -2.99 32.90 -3.17
CA GLY A 413 -1.60 33.19 -2.87
C GLY A 413 -0.56 32.36 -3.64
N VAL A 414 -0.99 31.36 -4.42
CA VAL A 414 -0.11 30.59 -5.30
C VAL A 414 0.16 31.37 -6.58
N ALA A 415 1.45 31.49 -6.95
CA ALA A 415 1.91 32.18 -8.15
C ALA A 415 2.38 31.22 -9.25
N GLN A 416 2.88 30.05 -8.87
CA GLN A 416 3.46 29.08 -9.80
C GLN A 416 3.02 27.66 -9.42
N ALA A 417 2.96 26.80 -10.42
CA ALA A 417 2.68 25.39 -10.21
C ALA A 417 3.39 24.52 -11.26
N ASP A 418 3.81 23.35 -10.86
CA ASP A 418 4.31 22.31 -11.74
C ASP A 418 3.79 20.92 -11.34
N ALA A 419 3.69 20.01 -12.30
CA ALA A 419 3.10 18.70 -12.09
C ALA A 419 4.01 17.56 -12.54
N LEU A 420 4.05 16.51 -11.73
CA LEU A 420 4.48 15.17 -12.12
C LEU A 420 3.24 14.33 -12.46
N ARG A 421 3.25 13.66 -13.61
CA ARG A 421 2.16 12.79 -14.04
C ARG A 421 2.49 11.34 -13.77
N LEU A 422 1.57 10.62 -13.12
CA LEU A 422 1.59 9.16 -13.05
C LEU A 422 0.69 8.64 -14.18
N THR A 423 1.28 7.94 -15.13
CA THR A 423 0.60 7.53 -16.38
C THR A 423 0.98 6.11 -16.77
N ALA A 424 0.09 5.47 -17.52
CA ALA A 424 0.32 4.21 -18.22
C ALA A 424 -0.61 4.16 -19.45
N PRO A 425 -0.42 3.21 -20.40
CA PRO A 425 -1.29 3.06 -21.56
C PRO A 425 -2.77 2.80 -21.20
N SER A 426 -3.04 2.10 -20.09
CA SER A 426 -4.40 1.80 -19.58
C SER A 426 -4.37 1.38 -18.12
N LEU A 427 -5.56 1.26 -17.47
CA LEU A 427 -5.70 0.69 -16.13
C LEU A 427 -5.13 -0.74 -16.02
N ALA A 428 -5.23 -1.54 -17.08
CA ALA A 428 -4.77 -2.92 -17.11
C ALA A 428 -3.27 -3.07 -17.45
N SER A 429 -2.54 -1.96 -17.65
CA SER A 429 -1.12 -1.99 -18.01
C SER A 429 -0.28 -2.51 -16.85
N LYS A 430 0.50 -3.56 -17.13
CA LYS A 430 1.47 -4.16 -16.19
C LYS A 430 2.85 -3.53 -16.32
N ASP A 431 3.11 -2.93 -17.46
CA ASP A 431 4.36 -2.26 -17.84
C ASP A 431 4.06 -0.88 -18.42
N GLY A 432 5.12 -0.07 -18.63
CA GLY A 432 4.96 1.28 -19.19
C GLY A 432 4.38 2.30 -18.23
N VAL A 433 4.39 2.01 -16.92
CA VAL A 433 4.00 2.97 -15.88
C VAL A 433 5.14 3.96 -15.69
N LEU A 434 4.82 5.25 -15.79
CA LEU A 434 5.77 6.35 -15.70
C LEU A 434 5.31 7.36 -14.64
N LEU A 435 6.25 7.90 -13.88
CA LEU A 435 6.06 9.06 -13.03
C LEU A 435 6.96 10.19 -13.51
N GLY A 436 6.40 11.37 -13.79
CA GLY A 436 7.18 12.49 -14.35
C GLY A 436 7.90 12.14 -15.64
N GLY A 437 7.29 11.30 -16.49
CA GLY A 437 7.84 10.85 -17.77
C GLY A 437 8.95 9.79 -17.67
N SER A 438 9.28 9.29 -16.47
CA SER A 438 10.34 8.30 -16.25
C SER A 438 9.84 7.06 -15.55
N ALA A 439 10.36 5.89 -15.94
CA ALA A 439 10.31 4.66 -15.15
C ALA A 439 11.48 4.60 -14.17
N VAL A 440 11.37 3.73 -13.16
CA VAL A 440 12.52 3.33 -12.34
C VAL A 440 13.47 2.48 -13.21
N ASN A 441 14.74 2.82 -13.22
CA ASN A 441 15.72 2.11 -14.04
C ASN A 441 16.16 0.77 -13.40
N SER A 442 16.92 -0.03 -14.14
CA SER A 442 17.41 -1.34 -13.69
C SER A 442 18.33 -1.28 -12.47
N ALA A 443 18.95 -0.15 -12.18
CA ALA A 443 19.74 0.07 -10.97
C ALA A 443 18.89 0.49 -9.75
N GLY A 444 17.58 0.59 -9.91
CA GLY A 444 16.64 1.00 -8.85
C GLY A 444 16.56 2.51 -8.64
N ASN A 445 17.13 3.34 -9.52
CA ASN A 445 17.07 4.79 -9.40
C ASN A 445 15.90 5.37 -10.20
N TRP A 446 15.39 6.51 -9.71
CA TRP A 446 14.38 7.28 -10.41
C TRP A 446 14.67 8.78 -10.29
N SER A 447 14.43 9.49 -11.37
CA SER A 447 14.32 10.94 -11.42
C SER A 447 13.32 11.33 -12.51
N PRO A 448 12.52 12.37 -12.34
CA PRO A 448 11.60 12.80 -13.37
C PRO A 448 12.38 13.34 -14.58
N SER A 449 11.99 12.92 -15.77
CA SER A 449 12.51 13.48 -17.03
C SER A 449 11.69 14.72 -17.46
N ARG A 450 10.50 14.88 -16.88
CA ARG A 450 9.59 15.98 -17.20
C ARG A 450 8.83 16.43 -15.95
N SER A 451 8.89 17.74 -15.68
CA SER A 451 7.94 18.48 -14.83
C SER A 451 7.14 19.41 -15.75
N GLU A 452 5.82 19.35 -15.64
CA GLU A 452 4.91 20.09 -16.51
C GLU A 452 4.50 21.40 -15.82
N PRO A 453 4.85 22.59 -16.37
CA PRO A 453 4.38 23.84 -15.78
C PRO A 453 2.86 23.95 -15.95
N ILE A 454 2.18 24.28 -14.86
CA ILE A 454 0.74 24.52 -14.83
C ILE A 454 0.48 26.03 -14.75
N ARG A 455 -0.39 26.52 -15.61
CA ARG A 455 -0.75 27.93 -15.61
C ARG A 455 -1.58 28.26 -14.38
N VAL A 456 -1.12 29.26 -13.62
CA VAL A 456 -1.87 29.85 -12.51
C VAL A 456 -2.33 31.26 -12.92
N SER A 457 -3.58 31.60 -12.63
CA SER A 457 -4.14 32.90 -12.93
C SER A 457 -5.14 33.29 -11.82
N GLY A 458 -4.89 34.41 -11.14
CA GLY A 458 -5.77 34.89 -10.06
C GLY A 458 -5.91 33.89 -8.86
N GLY A 459 -4.90 33.08 -8.60
CA GLY A 459 -4.96 32.03 -7.55
C GLY A 459 -5.78 30.80 -7.96
N GLU A 460 -6.14 30.66 -9.23
CA GLU A 460 -6.76 29.46 -9.80
C GLU A 460 -5.82 28.78 -10.79
N LEU A 461 -5.88 27.47 -10.85
CA LEU A 461 -5.15 26.64 -11.82
C LEU A 461 -6.09 25.64 -12.49
N GLU A 462 -5.79 25.30 -13.73
CA GLU A 462 -6.52 24.32 -14.52
C GLU A 462 -5.61 23.14 -14.85
N ILE A 463 -6.07 21.93 -14.55
CA ILE A 463 -5.36 20.68 -14.77
C ILE A 463 -6.23 19.78 -15.65
N SER A 464 -5.77 19.46 -16.85
CA SER A 464 -6.32 18.34 -17.61
C SER A 464 -5.77 17.04 -17.05
N LEU A 465 -6.63 16.14 -16.62
CA LEU A 465 -6.28 14.87 -15.99
C LEU A 465 -6.88 13.73 -16.82
N PRO A 466 -6.07 13.08 -17.67
CA PRO A 466 -6.54 11.96 -18.47
C PRO A 466 -7.15 10.84 -17.64
N ALA A 467 -7.99 10.04 -18.25
CA ALA A 467 -8.45 8.78 -17.67
C ALA A 467 -7.27 7.92 -17.21
N ALA A 468 -7.46 7.11 -16.19
CA ALA A 468 -6.44 6.16 -15.69
C ALA A 468 -5.09 6.83 -15.35
N SER A 469 -5.12 8.01 -14.71
CA SER A 469 -3.90 8.77 -14.40
C SER A 469 -3.99 9.52 -13.07
N ALA A 470 -2.84 10.00 -12.59
CA ALA A 470 -2.80 10.94 -11.47
C ALA A 470 -1.86 12.12 -11.78
N ALA A 471 -2.09 13.24 -11.10
CA ALA A 471 -1.22 14.39 -11.11
C ALA A 471 -0.80 14.74 -9.69
N ILE A 472 0.51 14.90 -9.50
CA ILE A 472 1.14 15.38 -8.27
C ILE A 472 1.61 16.80 -8.57
N VAL A 473 0.90 17.80 -8.06
CA VAL A 473 1.07 19.21 -8.41
C VAL A 473 1.68 19.95 -7.24
N ARG A 474 2.84 20.53 -7.46
CA ARG A 474 3.51 21.41 -6.50
C ARG A 474 3.05 22.84 -6.74
N LEU A 475 2.58 23.50 -5.69
CA LEU A 475 2.06 24.87 -5.68
C LEU A 475 3.00 25.73 -4.82
N TYR A 476 3.49 26.86 -5.37
CA TYR A 476 4.48 27.74 -4.70
C TYR A 476 4.43 29.19 -5.16
#